data_cd6a762a614821ac863241b655cf93d0
#
_entry.id   cd6a762a614821ac863241b655cf93d0
#
_cell.length_a   1.000
_cell.length_b   1.000
_cell.length_c   1.000
_cell.angle_alpha   90.00
_cell.angle_beta   90.00
_cell.angle_gamma   90.00
#
_symmetry.space_group_name_H-M   'P 1'
#
loop_
_entity.id
_entity.type
_entity.pdbx_description
1 polymer ?
#
loop_
_entity_poly.entity_id
_entity_poly.type
_entity_poly.pdbx_seq_one_letter_code
_entity_poly.pdbx_strand_id
1 'polypeptide(L)'
;MASSVRLVKKPVLVAPVDPTPSTVLSLSSLDSQLFLRFPIEYLLVYASPHGVDRAVTAARVKAALARSLVPYYPLAGRVKTRPDSTGLDVVCQAQGAGLLEAVSDYTASDFQRAPRSVTEWRKLLLVEVFKVVPPLVVQLTWLSDGCVALGVGFSHCVIDGIGSSEFLNLFAELATGRARLSEFQPKPVWDRHLLNSAGRTNLGTHPEFGRVPDLSGFVTRFTQERLSPTSITFDKTWLKELKNIAMSTSQPGEFPYTSFEVLSGHIWRSWARSLNLPAKQVLKLLFSINIRNRVKPSLPAGYYGNAFVLGCAQTSVKDLTEKGLGYCADLVRGAKERVGDEYAREVVESVSWPRRASPDSVGVLIISQWSRLGLDRVDFGLGRPVQVGPICCDRYCLFLPVRESTESVKVMVAVPTSAVDRYEYFIRSPYS
;
A
#
# COMPACT_ATOMS: atom_id res chain seq x y z
N MET A 1 -20.41 -16.93 -14.80
CA MET A 1 -19.14 -17.26 -15.49
C MET A 1 -18.06 -16.43 -14.87
N ALA A 2 -16.85 -16.97 -14.68
CA ALA A 2 -15.71 -16.15 -14.20
C ALA A 2 -15.34 -15.17 -15.32
N SER A 3 -15.25 -13.87 -14.99
CA SER A 3 -14.88 -12.84 -15.95
C SER A 3 -13.52 -13.14 -16.57
N SER A 4 -13.42 -13.03 -17.89
CA SER A 4 -12.20 -13.30 -18.63
C SER A 4 -11.41 -12.01 -18.84
N VAL A 5 -10.08 -12.11 -18.76
CA VAL A 5 -9.16 -11.06 -19.20
C VAL A 5 -8.26 -11.66 -20.27
N ARG A 6 -8.19 -11.03 -21.43
CA ARG A 6 -7.41 -11.52 -22.58
C ARG A 6 -6.48 -10.43 -23.09
N LEU A 7 -5.21 -10.76 -23.30
CA LEU A 7 -4.26 -9.85 -23.92
C LEU A 7 -4.66 -9.57 -25.39
N VAL A 8 -4.59 -8.30 -25.77
CA VAL A 8 -4.84 -7.85 -27.15
C VAL A 8 -3.58 -7.97 -28.00
N LYS A 9 -2.42 -7.76 -27.37
CA LYS A 9 -1.10 -7.77 -28.02
C LYS A 9 -0.08 -8.50 -27.13
N LYS A 10 1.05 -8.87 -27.71
CA LYS A 10 2.20 -9.34 -26.92
C LYS A 10 2.64 -8.26 -25.95
N PRO A 11 2.95 -8.60 -24.67
CA PRO A 11 3.55 -7.68 -23.72
C PRO A 11 4.82 -7.04 -24.28
N VAL A 12 5.04 -5.77 -23.95
CA VAL A 12 6.23 -5.03 -24.40
C VAL A 12 6.98 -4.44 -23.21
N LEU A 13 8.28 -4.28 -23.37
CA LEU A 13 9.11 -3.49 -22.48
C LEU A 13 9.22 -2.08 -23.07
N VAL A 14 8.86 -1.08 -22.29
CA VAL A 14 8.92 0.34 -22.66
C VAL A 14 10.17 0.94 -22.01
N ALA A 15 11.17 1.23 -22.83
CA ALA A 15 12.38 1.93 -22.38
C ALA A 15 12.13 3.44 -22.18
N PRO A 16 12.96 4.13 -21.38
CA PRO A 16 12.97 5.59 -21.35
C PRO A 16 13.12 6.20 -22.76
N VAL A 17 12.45 7.31 -23.02
CA VAL A 17 12.48 7.97 -24.34
C VAL A 17 13.83 8.65 -24.61
N ASP A 18 14.50 9.12 -23.57
CA ASP A 18 15.81 9.75 -23.65
C ASP A 18 16.88 8.85 -23.00
N PRO A 19 18.17 9.04 -23.32
CA PRO A 19 19.26 8.33 -22.65
C PRO A 19 19.24 8.55 -21.13
N THR A 20 19.43 7.46 -20.39
CA THR A 20 19.47 7.47 -18.91
C THR A 20 20.79 6.87 -18.41
N PRO A 21 21.22 7.17 -17.16
CA PRO A 21 22.43 6.62 -16.61
C PRO A 21 22.48 5.09 -16.65
N SER A 22 23.58 4.53 -17.15
CA SER A 22 23.88 3.10 -17.06
C SER A 22 24.74 2.88 -15.82
N THR A 23 24.13 2.36 -14.75
CA THR A 23 24.76 2.23 -13.43
C THR A 23 24.11 1.17 -12.58
N VAL A 24 24.77 0.81 -11.49
CA VAL A 24 24.21 -0.03 -10.43
C VAL A 24 23.94 0.86 -9.22
N LEU A 25 22.71 0.90 -8.76
CA LEU A 25 22.25 1.73 -7.65
C LEU A 25 21.90 0.85 -6.47
N SER A 26 22.53 1.09 -5.33
CA SER A 26 22.24 0.39 -4.10
C SER A 26 20.92 0.85 -3.49
N LEU A 27 20.12 -0.11 -3.03
CA LEU A 27 18.93 0.11 -2.23
C LEU A 27 19.29 0.29 -0.75
N SER A 28 18.50 1.06 -0.01
CA SER A 28 18.69 1.28 1.43
C SER A 28 18.40 0.00 2.23
N SER A 29 18.75 0.04 3.52
CA SER A 29 18.38 -1.02 4.45
C SER A 29 16.85 -1.17 4.58
N LEU A 30 16.13 -0.05 4.59
CA LEU A 30 14.65 -0.07 4.61
C LEU A 30 14.06 -0.66 3.33
N ASP A 31 14.64 -0.37 2.17
CA ASP A 31 14.22 -0.94 0.88
C ASP A 31 14.48 -2.44 0.78
N SER A 32 15.54 -2.93 1.41
CA SER A 32 16.02 -4.32 1.27
C SER A 32 15.31 -5.32 2.18
N GLN A 33 14.38 -4.89 3.01
CA GLN A 33 13.65 -5.74 3.96
C GLN A 33 12.93 -6.89 3.25
N LEU A 34 12.94 -8.07 3.88
CA LEU A 34 12.32 -9.28 3.30
C LEU A 34 10.81 -9.11 3.09
N PHE A 35 10.12 -8.46 4.03
CA PHE A 35 8.68 -8.28 3.96
C PHE A 35 8.23 -7.29 2.87
N LEU A 36 9.16 -6.53 2.25
CA LEU A 36 8.88 -5.66 1.10
C LEU A 36 9.13 -6.32 -0.26
N ARG A 37 9.55 -7.60 -0.29
CA ARG A 37 9.85 -8.30 -1.54
C ARG A 37 8.59 -8.80 -2.24
N PHE A 38 7.68 -7.87 -2.53
CA PHE A 38 6.45 -8.09 -3.29
C PHE A 38 6.09 -6.82 -4.07
N PRO A 39 5.21 -6.89 -5.08
CA PRO A 39 4.73 -5.69 -5.76
C PRO A 39 3.64 -4.97 -4.96
N ILE A 40 3.72 -3.64 -4.85
CA ILE A 40 2.54 -2.82 -4.54
C ILE A 40 1.69 -2.77 -5.81
N GLU A 41 0.42 -3.13 -5.71
CA GLU A 41 -0.45 -3.27 -6.87
C GLU A 41 -1.66 -2.37 -6.73
N TYR A 42 -1.81 -1.44 -7.66
CA TYR A 42 -2.92 -0.50 -7.76
C TYR A 42 -3.86 -0.90 -8.89
N LEU A 43 -5.14 -0.74 -8.66
CA LEU A 43 -6.20 -0.82 -9.65
C LEU A 43 -6.95 0.50 -9.66
N LEU A 44 -6.87 1.22 -10.78
CA LEU A 44 -7.63 2.44 -11.03
C LEU A 44 -8.63 2.17 -12.14
N VAL A 45 -9.92 2.41 -11.90
CA VAL A 45 -10.97 2.20 -12.88
C VAL A 45 -11.53 3.56 -13.31
N TYR A 46 -11.62 3.77 -14.62
CA TYR A 46 -12.08 5.01 -15.23
C TYR A 46 -13.38 4.78 -15.98
N ALA A 47 -14.37 5.65 -15.75
CA ALA A 47 -15.53 5.76 -16.63
C ALA A 47 -15.07 6.47 -17.90
N SER A 48 -14.95 5.73 -18.98
CA SER A 48 -14.50 6.32 -20.24
C SER A 48 -15.57 7.24 -20.82
N PRO A 49 -15.22 8.48 -21.22
CA PRO A 49 -16.13 9.30 -22.02
C PRO A 49 -16.49 8.59 -23.34
N HIS A 50 -17.73 8.75 -23.79
CA HIS A 50 -18.12 8.22 -25.10
C HIS A 50 -17.16 8.72 -26.20
N GLY A 51 -16.69 7.82 -27.06
CA GLY A 51 -15.81 8.16 -28.18
C GLY A 51 -14.31 8.10 -27.91
N VAL A 52 -13.85 7.52 -26.81
CA VAL A 52 -12.42 7.31 -26.58
C VAL A 52 -11.85 6.30 -27.58
N ASP A 53 -10.92 6.76 -28.39
CA ASP A 53 -10.15 5.90 -29.30
C ASP A 53 -9.13 5.08 -28.49
N ARG A 54 -9.30 3.76 -28.54
CA ARG A 54 -8.45 2.80 -27.80
C ARG A 54 -7.00 2.87 -28.26
N ALA A 55 -6.75 2.96 -29.56
CA ALA A 55 -5.41 2.96 -30.14
C ALA A 55 -4.66 4.25 -29.76
N VAL A 56 -5.33 5.40 -29.87
CA VAL A 56 -4.79 6.71 -29.46
C VAL A 56 -4.48 6.73 -27.96
N THR A 57 -5.40 6.21 -27.13
CA THR A 57 -5.19 6.17 -25.68
C THR A 57 -4.05 5.25 -25.29
N ALA A 58 -3.95 4.05 -25.86
CA ALA A 58 -2.86 3.13 -25.60
C ALA A 58 -1.51 3.70 -26.04
N ALA A 59 -1.45 4.35 -27.22
CA ALA A 59 -0.24 5.01 -27.69
C ALA A 59 0.19 6.16 -26.77
N ARG A 60 -0.76 6.99 -26.33
CA ARG A 60 -0.54 8.09 -25.39
C ARG A 60 -0.01 7.60 -24.04
N VAL A 61 -0.61 6.57 -23.46
CA VAL A 61 -0.16 5.94 -22.22
C VAL A 61 1.26 5.39 -22.39
N LYS A 62 1.56 4.69 -23.50
CA LYS A 62 2.90 4.17 -23.78
C LYS A 62 3.94 5.29 -23.90
N ALA A 63 3.64 6.35 -24.62
CA ALA A 63 4.54 7.49 -24.79
C ALA A 63 4.81 8.22 -23.47
N ALA A 64 3.77 8.42 -22.66
CA ALA A 64 3.89 9.01 -21.34
C ALA A 64 4.71 8.13 -20.37
N LEU A 65 4.54 6.80 -20.42
CA LEU A 65 5.37 5.87 -19.64
C LEU A 65 6.85 6.03 -20.00
N ALA A 66 7.19 6.01 -21.31
CA ALA A 66 8.56 6.19 -21.77
C ALA A 66 9.19 7.51 -21.27
N ARG A 67 8.40 8.60 -21.25
CA ARG A 67 8.84 9.91 -20.72
C ARG A 67 8.99 9.90 -19.20
N SER A 68 8.07 9.27 -18.45
CA SER A 68 8.12 9.17 -16.99
C SER A 68 9.34 8.38 -16.51
N LEU A 69 9.79 7.42 -17.30
CA LEU A 69 10.96 6.60 -17.00
C LEU A 69 12.29 7.36 -17.16
N VAL A 70 12.30 8.56 -17.73
CA VAL A 70 13.54 9.37 -17.80
C VAL A 70 13.98 9.81 -16.40
N PRO A 71 13.16 10.54 -15.61
CA PRO A 71 13.55 10.92 -14.25
C PRO A 71 13.47 9.74 -13.25
N TYR A 72 12.63 8.74 -13.50
CA TYR A 72 12.49 7.52 -12.67
C TYR A 72 13.17 6.31 -13.32
N TYR A 73 14.33 6.50 -13.96
CA TYR A 73 15.02 5.44 -14.72
C TYR A 73 15.32 4.15 -13.96
N PRO A 74 15.45 4.13 -12.62
CA PRO A 74 15.59 2.86 -11.89
C PRO A 74 14.37 1.94 -12.01
N LEU A 75 13.17 2.48 -12.28
CA LEU A 75 11.97 1.66 -12.55
C LEU A 75 12.04 0.94 -13.91
N ALA A 76 12.92 1.37 -14.81
CA ALA A 76 13.26 0.67 -16.05
C ALA A 76 14.45 -0.29 -15.91
N GLY A 77 15.00 -0.45 -14.71
CA GLY A 77 16.11 -1.34 -14.39
C GLY A 77 15.65 -2.76 -14.00
N ARG A 78 16.53 -3.47 -13.29
CA ARG A 78 16.23 -4.81 -12.71
C ARG A 78 16.79 -4.89 -11.30
N VAL A 79 15.95 -5.32 -10.36
CA VAL A 79 16.35 -5.55 -8.97
C VAL A 79 17.14 -6.87 -8.88
N LYS A 80 18.27 -6.83 -8.20
CA LYS A 80 19.12 -7.99 -7.95
C LYS A 80 19.58 -8.03 -6.49
N THR A 81 19.77 -9.22 -5.96
CA THR A 81 20.44 -9.41 -4.67
C THR A 81 21.94 -9.15 -4.87
N ARG A 82 22.56 -8.45 -3.93
CA ARG A 82 24.01 -8.23 -3.93
C ARG A 82 24.74 -9.57 -3.80
N PRO A 83 25.95 -9.68 -4.39
CA PRO A 83 26.73 -10.93 -4.30
C PRO A 83 27.02 -11.38 -2.86
N ASP A 84 27.24 -10.44 -1.96
CA ASP A 84 27.47 -10.66 -0.52
C ASP A 84 26.17 -10.93 0.27
N SER A 85 25.02 -10.92 -0.40
CA SER A 85 23.68 -11.10 0.18
C SER A 85 23.31 -10.08 1.26
N THR A 86 24.01 -8.95 1.38
CA THR A 86 23.77 -7.93 2.40
C THR A 86 22.57 -7.03 2.10
N GLY A 87 22.12 -6.98 0.84
CA GLY A 87 21.00 -6.14 0.41
C GLY A 87 20.62 -6.35 -1.05
N LEU A 88 19.96 -5.35 -1.61
CA LEU A 88 19.49 -5.32 -3.00
C LEU A 88 20.12 -4.16 -3.75
N ASP A 89 20.30 -4.34 -5.06
CA ASP A 89 20.70 -3.31 -6.00
C ASP A 89 19.70 -3.22 -7.16
N VAL A 90 19.65 -2.07 -7.82
CA VAL A 90 18.96 -1.89 -9.11
C VAL A 90 20.01 -1.72 -10.20
N VAL A 91 20.03 -2.64 -11.15
CA VAL A 91 20.87 -2.54 -12.35
C VAL A 91 20.12 -1.74 -13.39
N CYS A 92 20.58 -0.52 -13.64
CA CYS A 92 20.00 0.45 -14.57
C CYS A 92 20.71 0.36 -15.92
N GLN A 93 20.04 -0.22 -16.91
CA GLN A 93 20.52 -0.36 -18.29
C GLN A 93 19.38 -0.09 -19.28
N ALA A 94 18.41 0.73 -18.90
CA ALA A 94 17.23 1.09 -19.70
C ALA A 94 16.46 -0.14 -20.25
N GLN A 95 16.42 -1.27 -19.49
CA GLN A 95 15.76 -2.52 -19.94
C GLN A 95 14.24 -2.38 -20.12
N GLY A 96 13.66 -1.32 -19.55
CA GLY A 96 12.26 -0.96 -19.71
C GLY A 96 11.32 -1.50 -18.65
N ALA A 97 10.20 -0.78 -18.49
CA ALA A 97 9.03 -1.18 -17.69
C ALA A 97 8.08 -2.02 -18.52
N GLY A 98 7.32 -2.92 -17.87
CA GLY A 98 6.34 -3.75 -18.55
C GLY A 98 5.07 -2.96 -18.94
N LEU A 99 4.58 -3.14 -20.17
CA LEU A 99 3.29 -2.61 -20.60
C LEU A 99 2.48 -3.71 -21.28
N LEU A 100 1.23 -3.88 -20.81
CA LEU A 100 0.25 -4.83 -21.33
C LEU A 100 -1.01 -4.09 -21.77
N GLU A 101 -1.66 -4.62 -22.81
CA GLU A 101 -2.98 -4.19 -23.25
C GLU A 101 -3.90 -5.42 -23.28
N ALA A 102 -5.06 -5.31 -22.65
CA ALA A 102 -6.02 -6.40 -22.50
C ALA A 102 -7.46 -5.93 -22.73
N VAL A 103 -8.36 -6.88 -22.92
CA VAL A 103 -9.82 -6.69 -22.89
C VAL A 103 -10.41 -7.60 -21.83
N SER A 104 -11.54 -7.19 -21.25
CA SER A 104 -12.20 -7.95 -20.20
C SER A 104 -13.71 -7.86 -20.29
N ASP A 105 -14.39 -8.90 -19.80
CA ASP A 105 -15.85 -8.93 -19.63
C ASP A 105 -16.31 -8.18 -18.37
N TYR A 106 -15.40 -7.69 -17.53
CA TYR A 106 -15.74 -6.82 -16.41
C TYR A 106 -16.36 -5.50 -16.89
N THR A 107 -17.21 -4.94 -16.03
CA THR A 107 -17.75 -3.58 -16.12
C THR A 107 -17.21 -2.73 -14.97
N ALA A 108 -17.30 -1.41 -15.05
CA ALA A 108 -16.88 -0.53 -13.94
C ALA A 108 -17.65 -0.81 -12.65
N SER A 109 -18.90 -1.26 -12.73
CA SER A 109 -19.73 -1.59 -11.57
C SER A 109 -19.23 -2.82 -10.79
N ASP A 110 -18.51 -3.74 -11.43
CA ASP A 110 -17.95 -4.92 -10.76
C ASP A 110 -16.91 -4.53 -9.70
N PHE A 111 -16.30 -3.35 -9.80
CA PHE A 111 -15.26 -2.86 -8.89
C PHE A 111 -15.81 -2.01 -7.73
N GLN A 112 -17.09 -1.67 -7.70
CA GLN A 112 -17.69 -0.87 -6.64
C GLN A 112 -17.80 -1.64 -5.32
N ARG A 113 -17.89 -2.96 -5.38
CA ARG A 113 -17.95 -3.87 -4.24
C ARG A 113 -16.60 -4.53 -3.97
N ALA A 114 -16.48 -5.20 -2.81
CA ALA A 114 -15.35 -6.08 -2.58
C ALA A 114 -15.31 -7.20 -3.63
N PRO A 115 -14.12 -7.65 -4.06
CA PRO A 115 -14.02 -8.79 -4.97
C PRO A 115 -14.56 -10.07 -4.28
N ARG A 116 -14.97 -11.05 -5.08
CA ARG A 116 -15.47 -12.34 -4.55
C ARG A 116 -14.39 -13.20 -3.90
N SER A 117 -13.14 -12.97 -4.28
CA SER A 117 -11.98 -13.60 -3.67
C SER A 117 -10.83 -12.60 -3.59
N VAL A 118 -9.87 -12.82 -2.69
CA VAL A 118 -8.73 -11.94 -2.49
C VAL A 118 -7.87 -11.74 -3.73
N THR A 119 -7.95 -12.65 -4.71
CA THR A 119 -7.17 -12.66 -5.96
C THR A 119 -8.04 -12.56 -7.22
N GLU A 120 -9.33 -12.24 -7.09
CA GLU A 120 -10.25 -12.21 -8.24
C GLU A 120 -9.78 -11.28 -9.35
N TRP A 121 -9.18 -10.15 -8.98
CA TRP A 121 -8.71 -9.14 -9.94
C TRP A 121 -7.26 -9.33 -10.38
N ARG A 122 -6.62 -10.48 -10.02
CA ARG A 122 -5.19 -10.75 -10.38
C ARG A 122 -4.92 -10.62 -11.88
N LYS A 123 -5.86 -11.03 -12.72
CA LYS A 123 -5.72 -10.94 -14.19
C LYS A 123 -5.70 -9.51 -14.74
N LEU A 124 -6.02 -8.50 -13.92
CA LEU A 124 -5.92 -7.10 -14.31
C LEU A 124 -4.48 -6.56 -14.19
N LEU A 125 -3.53 -7.43 -13.80
CA LEU A 125 -2.09 -7.15 -13.82
C LEU A 125 -1.32 -8.46 -13.98
N LEU A 126 -1.10 -8.90 -15.22
CA LEU A 126 -0.47 -10.17 -15.57
C LEU A 126 1.06 -10.06 -15.56
N VAL A 127 1.66 -9.93 -14.36
CA VAL A 127 3.12 -9.77 -14.22
C VAL A 127 3.89 -11.03 -14.63
N GLU A 128 3.28 -12.20 -14.49
CA GLU A 128 3.85 -13.51 -14.80
C GLU A 128 4.17 -13.72 -16.28
N VAL A 129 3.67 -12.89 -17.18
CA VAL A 129 4.00 -12.95 -18.60
C VAL A 129 5.44 -12.50 -18.88
N PHE A 130 6.10 -11.84 -17.94
CA PHE A 130 7.48 -11.41 -18.06
C PHE A 130 8.43 -12.46 -17.45
N LYS A 131 9.38 -12.94 -18.24
CA LYS A 131 10.41 -13.91 -17.81
C LYS A 131 11.25 -13.39 -16.62
N VAL A 132 11.54 -12.09 -16.62
CA VAL A 132 12.10 -11.34 -15.51
C VAL A 132 11.21 -10.15 -15.27
N VAL A 133 10.51 -10.14 -14.14
CA VAL A 133 9.53 -9.09 -13.82
C VAL A 133 10.25 -7.75 -13.64
N PRO A 134 9.88 -6.70 -14.42
CA PRO A 134 10.41 -5.36 -14.24
C PRO A 134 9.97 -4.76 -12.89
N PRO A 135 10.70 -3.78 -12.33
CA PRO A 135 10.26 -3.05 -11.14
C PRO A 135 8.93 -2.32 -11.29
N LEU A 136 8.54 -2.03 -12.52
CA LEU A 136 7.26 -1.41 -12.88
C LEU A 136 6.58 -2.20 -13.99
N VAL A 137 5.32 -2.55 -13.78
CA VAL A 137 4.44 -3.15 -14.79
C VAL A 137 3.13 -2.37 -14.82
N VAL A 138 2.66 -2.04 -16.01
CA VAL A 138 1.40 -1.33 -16.27
C VAL A 138 0.54 -2.18 -17.19
N GLN A 139 -0.72 -2.39 -16.86
CA GLN A 139 -1.71 -3.06 -17.72
C GLN A 139 -2.91 -2.17 -17.96
N LEU A 140 -3.18 -1.87 -19.21
CA LEU A 140 -4.38 -1.16 -19.66
C LEU A 140 -5.41 -2.21 -20.09
N THR A 141 -6.55 -2.27 -19.42
CA THR A 141 -7.62 -3.24 -19.72
C THR A 141 -8.90 -2.52 -20.11
N TRP A 142 -9.38 -2.79 -21.32
CA TRP A 142 -10.63 -2.29 -21.84
C TRP A 142 -11.78 -3.14 -21.31
N LEU A 143 -12.71 -2.53 -20.60
CA LEU A 143 -13.87 -3.20 -20.02
C LEU A 143 -15.02 -3.31 -21.04
N SER A 144 -15.96 -4.23 -20.79
CA SER A 144 -17.07 -4.51 -21.70
C SER A 144 -18.07 -3.35 -21.84
N ASP A 145 -18.18 -2.50 -20.84
CA ASP A 145 -19.02 -1.29 -20.80
C ASP A 145 -18.33 -0.04 -21.40
N GLY A 146 -17.15 -0.22 -22.04
CA GLY A 146 -16.36 0.89 -22.59
C GLY A 146 -15.49 1.61 -21.57
N CYS A 147 -15.58 1.28 -20.30
CA CYS A 147 -14.71 1.80 -19.26
C CYS A 147 -13.29 1.21 -19.36
N VAL A 148 -12.37 1.74 -18.55
CA VAL A 148 -10.95 1.37 -18.58
C VAL A 148 -10.47 1.03 -17.17
N ALA A 149 -9.79 -0.10 -17.02
CA ALA A 149 -9.08 -0.44 -15.81
C ALA A 149 -7.56 -0.35 -16.06
N LEU A 150 -6.85 0.39 -15.20
CA LEU A 150 -5.41 0.50 -15.20
C LEU A 150 -4.88 -0.25 -13.98
N GLY A 151 -4.24 -1.40 -14.21
CA GLY A 151 -3.46 -2.13 -13.23
C GLY A 151 -2.02 -1.64 -13.22
N VAL A 152 -1.46 -1.32 -12.06
CA VAL A 152 -0.07 -0.88 -11.94
C VAL A 152 0.60 -1.60 -10.79
N GLY A 153 1.72 -2.27 -11.07
CA GLY A 153 2.53 -2.97 -10.07
C GLY A 153 3.93 -2.37 -9.97
N PHE A 154 4.32 -2.01 -8.76
CA PHE A 154 5.67 -1.53 -8.44
C PHE A 154 6.37 -2.52 -7.52
N SER A 155 7.64 -2.82 -7.77
CA SER A 155 8.47 -3.50 -6.78
C SER A 155 8.57 -2.66 -5.51
N HIS A 156 8.01 -3.15 -4.40
CA HIS A 156 8.00 -2.39 -3.14
C HIS A 156 9.41 -2.13 -2.60
N CYS A 157 10.39 -2.93 -2.97
CA CYS A 157 11.80 -2.66 -2.65
C CYS A 157 12.34 -1.38 -3.27
N VAL A 158 11.73 -0.84 -4.33
CA VAL A 158 12.25 0.33 -5.05
C VAL A 158 11.52 1.61 -4.68
N ILE A 159 10.26 1.50 -4.28
CA ILE A 159 9.36 2.64 -4.12
C ILE A 159 8.30 2.34 -3.07
N ASP A 160 7.95 3.34 -2.25
CA ASP A 160 6.83 3.23 -1.31
C ASP A 160 5.53 3.85 -1.87
N GLY A 161 4.48 3.88 -1.04
CA GLY A 161 3.18 4.41 -1.43
C GLY A 161 3.21 5.89 -1.84
N ILE A 162 4.04 6.71 -1.20
CA ILE A 162 4.19 8.14 -1.54
C ILE A 162 4.92 8.28 -2.87
N GLY A 163 6.08 7.62 -3.01
CA GLY A 163 6.84 7.67 -4.25
C GLY A 163 6.07 7.13 -5.44
N SER A 164 5.31 6.03 -5.29
CA SER A 164 4.48 5.48 -6.36
C SER A 164 3.34 6.42 -6.75
N SER A 165 2.75 7.14 -5.79
CA SER A 165 1.75 8.17 -6.06
C SER A 165 2.34 9.35 -6.82
N GLU A 166 3.52 9.84 -6.44
CA GLU A 166 4.24 10.89 -7.16
C GLU A 166 4.54 10.47 -8.61
N PHE A 167 5.03 9.24 -8.80
CA PHE A 167 5.23 8.68 -10.14
C PHE A 167 3.93 8.62 -10.95
N LEU A 168 2.83 8.11 -10.38
CA LEU A 168 1.55 7.99 -11.07
C LEU A 168 0.97 9.34 -11.47
N ASN A 169 1.13 10.37 -10.64
CA ASN A 169 0.72 11.73 -10.97
C ASN A 169 1.55 12.30 -12.15
N LEU A 170 2.89 12.20 -12.10
CA LEU A 170 3.72 12.58 -13.24
C LEU A 170 3.34 11.84 -14.53
N PHE A 171 3.17 10.53 -14.44
CA PHE A 171 2.80 9.69 -15.56
C PHE A 171 1.46 10.13 -16.20
N ALA A 172 0.46 10.43 -15.37
CA ALA A 172 -0.84 10.92 -15.81
C ALA A 172 -0.76 12.33 -16.43
N GLU A 173 -0.01 13.24 -15.81
CA GLU A 173 0.19 14.60 -16.33
C GLU A 173 0.92 14.59 -17.68
N LEU A 174 1.92 13.73 -17.85
CA LEU A 174 2.60 13.54 -19.14
C LEU A 174 1.69 12.91 -20.20
N ALA A 175 0.78 12.03 -19.80
CA ALA A 175 -0.21 11.44 -20.71
C ALA A 175 -1.25 12.47 -21.21
N THR A 176 -1.55 13.49 -20.40
CA THR A 176 -2.50 14.56 -20.78
C THR A 176 -1.82 15.79 -21.36
N GLY A 177 -0.49 15.84 -21.38
CA GLY A 177 0.26 17.03 -21.83
C GLY A 177 0.18 18.21 -20.86
N ARG A 178 -0.33 18.01 -19.64
CA ARG A 178 -0.45 19.08 -18.61
C ARG A 178 0.90 19.44 -18.00
N ALA A 179 1.88 18.53 -17.99
CA ALA A 179 3.21 18.78 -17.47
C ALA A 179 4.29 18.62 -18.55
N ARG A 180 5.39 19.37 -18.37
CA ARG A 180 6.67 19.12 -19.04
C ARG A 180 7.65 18.59 -18.01
N LEU A 181 8.52 17.65 -18.42
CA LEU A 181 9.54 17.08 -17.52
C LEU A 181 10.44 18.14 -16.86
N SER A 182 10.72 19.24 -17.58
CA SER A 182 11.52 20.36 -17.08
C SER A 182 10.85 21.12 -15.92
N GLU A 183 9.52 21.14 -15.88
CA GLU A 183 8.70 21.90 -14.94
C GLU A 183 8.24 21.05 -13.74
N PHE A 184 8.38 19.72 -13.82
CA PHE A 184 7.94 18.82 -12.76
C PHE A 184 8.74 19.01 -11.47
N GLN A 185 8.04 19.23 -10.37
CA GLN A 185 8.61 19.41 -9.04
C GLN A 185 7.77 18.64 -7.99
N PRO A 186 8.41 18.09 -6.95
CA PRO A 186 9.88 17.95 -6.81
C PRO A 186 10.44 16.91 -7.78
N LYS A 187 11.68 17.10 -8.22
CA LYS A 187 12.37 16.08 -9.02
C LYS A 187 12.63 14.83 -8.21
N PRO A 188 12.48 13.61 -8.79
CA PRO A 188 12.78 12.38 -8.07
C PRO A 188 14.21 12.33 -7.56
N VAL A 189 14.38 11.98 -6.31
CA VAL A 189 15.68 11.88 -5.62
C VAL A 189 15.92 10.43 -5.19
N TRP A 190 17.09 9.88 -5.55
CA TRP A 190 17.46 8.52 -5.18
C TRP A 190 17.99 8.41 -3.74
N ASP A 191 19.03 9.07 -3.39
CA ASP A 191 19.73 9.24 -2.09
C ASP A 191 19.48 8.15 -1.03
N ARG A 192 19.47 6.87 -1.44
CA ARG A 192 19.17 5.72 -0.56
C ARG A 192 20.14 5.60 0.61
N HIS A 193 21.36 6.13 0.47
CA HIS A 193 22.38 6.13 1.51
C HIS A 193 21.94 6.84 2.80
N LEU A 194 20.99 7.79 2.73
CA LEU A 194 20.46 8.50 3.88
C LEU A 194 19.73 7.60 4.90
N LEU A 195 19.29 6.41 4.46
CA LEU A 195 18.61 5.41 5.26
C LEU A 195 19.39 4.08 5.33
N ASN A 196 20.71 4.18 5.32
CA ASN A 196 21.59 3.04 5.58
C ASN A 196 22.01 2.98 7.05
N SER A 197 22.42 1.79 7.48
CA SER A 197 22.99 1.54 8.82
C SER A 197 24.20 2.43 9.06
N ALA A 198 24.28 2.98 10.26
CA ALA A 198 25.43 3.70 10.79
C ALA A 198 26.30 2.84 11.74
N GLY A 199 25.98 1.55 11.91
CA GLY A 199 26.72 0.61 12.75
C GLY A 199 26.42 0.73 14.26
N ARG A 200 25.26 1.27 14.64
CA ARG A 200 24.85 1.38 16.05
C ARG A 200 24.68 -0.01 16.68
N THR A 201 25.20 -0.20 17.87
CA THR A 201 25.18 -1.49 18.58
C THR A 201 24.15 -1.54 19.70
N ASN A 202 23.90 -0.44 20.38
CA ASN A 202 22.93 -0.33 21.47
C ASN A 202 21.60 0.16 20.90
N LEU A 203 20.62 -0.74 20.78
CA LEU A 203 19.30 -0.45 20.21
C LEU A 203 18.22 -0.63 21.26
N GLY A 204 17.20 0.22 21.21
CA GLY A 204 15.99 0.09 22.00
C GLY A 204 15.14 -1.13 21.63
N THR A 205 14.06 -1.32 22.38
CA THR A 205 13.10 -2.39 22.10
C THR A 205 12.08 -1.93 21.06
N HIS A 206 11.94 -2.71 19.99
CA HIS A 206 11.02 -2.48 18.90
C HIS A 206 9.89 -3.51 18.91
N PRO A 207 8.68 -3.16 19.37
CA PRO A 207 7.61 -4.13 19.58
C PRO A 207 7.13 -4.78 18.27
N GLU A 208 7.32 -4.14 17.13
CA GLU A 208 7.00 -4.70 15.81
C GLU A 208 7.83 -5.95 15.47
N PHE A 209 9.05 -6.06 16.00
CA PHE A 209 9.94 -7.22 15.80
C PHE A 209 9.87 -8.25 16.92
N GLY A 210 9.31 -7.88 18.09
CA GLY A 210 9.15 -8.81 19.19
C GLY A 210 8.27 -10.00 18.83
N ARG A 211 8.66 -11.22 19.22
CA ARG A 211 7.85 -12.41 18.99
C ARG A 211 6.82 -12.57 20.10
N VAL A 212 5.61 -13.00 19.73
CA VAL A 212 4.55 -13.35 20.68
C VAL A 212 4.18 -14.83 20.55
N PRO A 213 3.81 -15.52 21.65
CA PRO A 213 3.34 -16.89 21.58
C PRO A 213 2.05 -17.01 20.74
N ASP A 214 1.96 -18.02 19.88
CA ASP A 214 0.75 -18.36 19.13
C ASP A 214 -0.10 -19.34 19.97
N LEU A 215 -1.03 -18.79 20.76
CA LEU A 215 -1.91 -19.56 21.62
C LEU A 215 -3.14 -20.12 20.89
N SER A 216 -3.34 -19.77 19.63
CA SER A 216 -4.55 -20.01 18.87
C SER A 216 -4.34 -20.75 17.55
N GLY A 217 -3.09 -21.05 17.18
CA GLY A 217 -2.77 -21.52 15.85
C GLY A 217 -3.07 -20.45 14.77
N PHE A 218 -2.89 -19.18 15.14
CA PHE A 218 -3.22 -18.01 14.29
C PHE A 218 -2.60 -18.10 12.91
N VAL A 219 -1.29 -18.38 12.85
CA VAL A 219 -0.55 -18.45 11.57
C VAL A 219 -1.12 -19.57 10.70
N THR A 220 -1.34 -20.75 11.27
CA THR A 220 -1.92 -21.90 10.56
C THR A 220 -3.31 -21.57 10.03
N ARG A 221 -4.17 -20.96 10.85
CA ARG A 221 -5.52 -20.57 10.45
C ARG A 221 -5.51 -19.58 9.27
N PHE A 222 -4.70 -18.53 9.33
CA PHE A 222 -4.62 -17.54 8.26
C PHE A 222 -3.92 -18.03 6.98
N THR A 223 -3.14 -19.11 7.04
CA THR A 223 -2.51 -19.74 5.87
C THR A 223 -3.33 -20.83 5.23
N GLN A 224 -4.16 -21.53 6.01
CA GLN A 224 -4.95 -22.67 5.53
C GLN A 224 -6.42 -22.34 5.26
N GLU A 225 -7.00 -21.42 6.04
CA GLU A 225 -8.39 -21.02 5.83
C GLU A 225 -8.48 -20.01 4.68
N ARG A 226 -9.50 -20.16 3.82
CA ARG A 226 -9.78 -19.19 2.75
C ARG A 226 -10.11 -17.84 3.37
N LEU A 227 -9.46 -16.80 2.87
CA LEU A 227 -9.78 -15.43 3.21
C LEU A 227 -10.85 -14.85 2.27
N SER A 228 -11.81 -14.16 2.84
CA SER A 228 -12.87 -13.46 2.12
C SER A 228 -12.67 -11.94 2.26
N PRO A 229 -12.59 -11.21 1.16
CA PRO A 229 -12.48 -9.76 1.20
C PRO A 229 -13.81 -9.13 1.64
N THR A 230 -13.71 -8.12 2.51
CA THR A 230 -14.83 -7.29 2.95
C THR A 230 -14.57 -5.84 2.57
N SER A 231 -15.64 -5.03 2.44
CA SER A 231 -15.52 -3.61 2.13
C SER A 231 -16.64 -2.83 2.79
N ILE A 232 -16.27 -1.75 3.48
CA ILE A 232 -17.21 -0.84 4.13
C ILE A 232 -16.73 0.59 3.99
N THR A 233 -17.65 1.53 3.77
CA THR A 233 -17.35 2.96 3.69
C THR A 233 -17.79 3.67 4.97
N PHE A 234 -16.87 4.36 5.60
CA PHE A 234 -17.11 5.26 6.73
C PHE A 234 -17.20 6.68 6.20
N ASP A 235 -18.37 7.28 6.28
CA ASP A 235 -18.57 8.68 5.93
C ASP A 235 -18.16 9.62 7.08
N LYS A 236 -18.24 10.91 6.83
CA LYS A 236 -17.94 11.96 7.81
C LYS A 236 -18.75 11.80 9.11
N THR A 237 -20.04 11.49 9.00
CA THR A 237 -20.95 11.36 10.14
C THR A 237 -20.53 10.19 11.01
N TRP A 238 -20.28 9.04 10.39
CA TRP A 238 -19.84 7.85 11.12
C TRP A 238 -18.46 8.03 11.76
N LEU A 239 -17.51 8.66 11.06
CA LEU A 239 -16.20 8.98 11.65
C LEU A 239 -16.29 9.94 12.84
N LYS A 240 -17.23 10.90 12.80
CA LYS A 240 -17.51 11.79 13.94
C LYS A 240 -18.12 11.01 15.11
N GLU A 241 -19.02 10.09 14.85
CA GLU A 241 -19.61 9.21 15.87
C GLU A 241 -18.55 8.34 16.56
N LEU A 242 -17.66 7.70 15.80
CA LEU A 242 -16.53 6.94 16.37
C LEU A 242 -15.65 7.80 17.28
N LYS A 243 -15.38 9.04 16.90
CA LYS A 243 -14.64 10.00 17.74
C LYS A 243 -15.38 10.30 19.05
N ASN A 244 -16.68 10.53 18.98
CA ASN A 244 -17.49 10.80 20.16
C ASN A 244 -17.50 9.58 21.12
N ILE A 245 -17.65 8.36 20.59
CA ILE A 245 -17.57 7.12 21.37
C ILE A 245 -16.19 6.97 22.03
N ALA A 246 -15.11 7.22 21.31
CA ALA A 246 -13.77 7.14 21.87
C ALA A 246 -13.57 8.19 22.99
N MET A 247 -14.01 9.45 22.78
CA MET A 247 -13.89 10.53 23.76
C MET A 247 -14.74 10.31 25.02
N SER A 248 -15.89 9.61 24.92
CA SER A 248 -16.74 9.36 26.08
C SER A 248 -16.10 8.43 27.13
N THR A 249 -15.06 7.70 26.73
CA THR A 249 -14.30 6.77 27.60
C THR A 249 -12.92 7.32 27.96
N SER A 250 -12.54 8.51 27.49
CA SER A 250 -11.26 9.18 27.72
C SER A 250 -11.31 10.09 28.95
N GLN A 251 -10.14 10.42 29.50
CA GLN A 251 -10.05 11.33 30.64
C GLN A 251 -10.32 12.79 30.24
N PRO A 252 -10.91 13.61 31.13
CA PRO A 252 -11.10 15.03 30.86
C PRO A 252 -9.77 15.76 30.57
N GLY A 253 -9.71 16.55 29.51
CA GLY A 253 -8.52 17.33 29.12
C GLY A 253 -7.62 16.66 28.08
N GLU A 254 -7.94 15.46 27.59
CA GLU A 254 -7.22 14.84 26.49
C GLU A 254 -7.52 15.51 25.14
N PHE A 255 -6.50 15.54 24.27
CA PHE A 255 -6.64 16.06 22.90
C PHE A 255 -7.59 15.16 22.09
N PRO A 256 -8.39 15.74 21.19
CA PRO A 256 -9.30 14.99 20.35
C PRO A 256 -8.57 13.99 19.46
N TYR A 257 -9.16 12.81 19.28
CA TYR A 257 -8.62 11.77 18.41
C TYR A 257 -8.70 12.16 16.93
N THR A 258 -7.69 11.74 16.17
CA THR A 258 -7.74 11.78 14.70
C THR A 258 -8.65 10.67 14.16
N SER A 259 -9.20 10.88 12.94
CA SER A 259 -9.99 9.83 12.27
C SER A 259 -9.21 8.53 12.08
N PHE A 260 -7.89 8.61 11.86
CA PHE A 260 -7.03 7.43 11.73
C PHE A 260 -6.98 6.62 13.04
N GLU A 261 -6.82 7.27 14.20
CA GLU A 261 -6.72 6.60 15.49
C GLU A 261 -7.99 5.84 15.85
N VAL A 262 -9.14 6.51 15.75
CA VAL A 262 -10.43 5.87 16.10
C VAL A 262 -10.83 4.80 15.11
N LEU A 263 -10.63 5.03 13.81
CA LEU A 263 -10.98 4.07 12.77
C LEU A 263 -10.08 2.83 12.86
N SER A 264 -8.78 3.00 13.04
CA SER A 264 -7.83 1.89 13.23
C SER A 264 -8.15 1.07 14.48
N GLY A 265 -8.45 1.73 15.59
CA GLY A 265 -8.86 1.08 16.84
C GLY A 265 -10.17 0.30 16.67
N HIS A 266 -11.17 0.89 16.02
CA HIS A 266 -12.47 0.24 15.77
C HIS A 266 -12.34 -0.99 14.87
N ILE A 267 -11.57 -0.90 13.78
CA ILE A 267 -11.34 -2.03 12.89
C ILE A 267 -10.58 -3.14 13.61
N TRP A 268 -9.54 -2.82 14.36
CA TRP A 268 -8.73 -3.78 15.08
C TRP A 268 -9.56 -4.53 16.13
N ARG A 269 -10.39 -3.80 16.91
CA ARG A 269 -11.33 -4.37 17.89
C ARG A 269 -12.37 -5.28 17.23
N SER A 270 -12.99 -4.85 16.14
CA SER A 270 -13.97 -5.61 15.39
C SER A 270 -13.36 -6.89 14.78
N TRP A 271 -12.15 -6.79 14.24
CA TRP A 271 -11.39 -7.92 13.71
C TRP A 271 -11.07 -8.93 14.82
N ALA A 272 -10.56 -8.48 15.98
CA ALA A 272 -10.25 -9.35 17.11
C ALA A 272 -11.49 -10.10 17.62
N ARG A 273 -12.62 -9.42 17.76
CA ARG A 273 -13.91 -10.01 18.19
C ARG A 273 -14.43 -11.05 17.21
N SER A 274 -14.20 -10.85 15.92
CA SER A 274 -14.66 -11.78 14.89
C SER A 274 -13.92 -13.10 14.88
N LEU A 275 -12.68 -13.12 15.37
CA LEU A 275 -11.79 -14.29 15.25
C LEU A 275 -11.95 -15.33 16.36
N ASN A 276 -12.62 -14.98 17.46
CA ASN A 276 -12.81 -15.86 18.61
C ASN A 276 -11.48 -16.43 19.16
N LEU A 277 -10.53 -15.54 19.45
CA LEU A 277 -9.20 -15.89 19.93
C LEU A 277 -9.17 -16.03 21.47
N PRO A 278 -8.21 -16.79 22.04
CA PRO A 278 -8.02 -16.88 23.47
C PRO A 278 -7.78 -15.51 24.11
N ALA A 279 -8.38 -15.25 25.27
CA ALA A 279 -8.30 -13.97 25.98
C ALA A 279 -6.87 -13.47 26.25
N LYS A 280 -5.93 -14.39 26.46
CA LYS A 280 -4.50 -14.10 26.72
C LYS A 280 -3.65 -13.95 25.43
N GLN A 281 -4.20 -14.24 24.25
CA GLN A 281 -3.48 -14.05 23.00
C GLN A 281 -3.13 -12.56 22.85
N VAL A 282 -1.86 -12.28 22.63
CA VAL A 282 -1.40 -10.92 22.31
C VAL A 282 -1.65 -10.64 20.83
N LEU A 283 -2.25 -9.50 20.56
CA LEU A 283 -2.49 -8.97 19.21
C LEU A 283 -1.67 -7.73 18.96
N LYS A 284 -1.28 -7.54 17.71
CA LYS A 284 -0.55 -6.36 17.23
C LYS A 284 -1.30 -5.71 16.07
N LEU A 285 -1.39 -4.40 16.14
CA LEU A 285 -1.78 -3.57 15.01
C LEU A 285 -0.53 -2.88 14.49
N LEU A 286 -0.15 -3.19 13.25
CA LEU A 286 0.97 -2.54 12.57
C LEU A 286 0.42 -1.54 11.53
N PHE A 287 1.07 -0.40 11.39
CA PHE A 287 0.73 0.59 10.36
C PHE A 287 1.95 1.41 9.95
N SER A 288 2.02 1.78 8.67
CA SER A 288 3.14 2.54 8.14
C SER A 288 3.12 4.00 8.63
N ILE A 289 4.26 4.48 9.12
CA ILE A 289 4.49 5.86 9.54
C ILE A 289 5.56 6.46 8.64
N ASN A 290 5.19 7.48 7.86
CA ASN A 290 6.13 8.22 7.03
C ASN A 290 7.18 8.93 7.89
N ILE A 291 8.46 8.70 7.60
CA ILE A 291 9.59 9.27 8.35
C ILE A 291 10.33 10.39 7.60
N ARG A 292 9.87 10.80 6.39
CA ARG A 292 10.59 11.80 5.58
C ARG A 292 10.88 13.09 6.36
N ASN A 293 9.93 13.55 7.18
CA ASN A 293 10.05 14.74 8.02
C ASN A 293 10.29 14.41 9.51
N ARG A 294 10.51 13.13 9.86
CA ARG A 294 10.76 12.70 11.24
C ARG A 294 12.23 12.43 11.51
N VAL A 295 13.00 12.05 10.51
CA VAL A 295 14.45 11.90 10.60
C VAL A 295 15.15 13.26 10.50
N LYS A 296 16.33 13.38 11.11
CA LYS A 296 17.13 14.62 11.13
C LYS A 296 18.51 14.35 10.49
N PRO A 297 18.88 15.07 9.41
CA PRO A 297 18.04 16.03 8.67
C PRO A 297 16.88 15.33 7.97
N SER A 298 15.82 16.09 7.64
CA SER A 298 14.70 15.58 6.85
C SER A 298 15.18 15.07 5.49
N LEU A 299 14.51 14.04 4.97
CA LEU A 299 14.82 13.56 3.62
C LEU A 299 14.49 14.63 2.57
N PRO A 300 15.24 14.68 1.47
CA PRO A 300 15.01 15.66 0.42
C PRO A 300 13.62 15.48 -0.20
N ALA A 301 13.02 16.60 -0.63
CA ALA A 301 11.79 16.56 -1.41
C ALA A 301 12.00 15.72 -2.68
N GLY A 302 11.03 14.87 -3.04
CA GLY A 302 11.14 13.93 -4.16
C GLY A 302 11.85 12.60 -3.81
N TYR A 303 12.26 12.38 -2.56
CA TYR A 303 12.75 11.06 -2.14
C TYR A 303 11.64 10.02 -2.26
N TYR A 304 11.76 9.09 -3.21
CA TYR A 304 10.69 8.15 -3.55
C TYR A 304 10.89 6.70 -3.07
N GLY A 305 11.99 6.42 -2.32
CA GLY A 305 12.22 5.12 -1.70
C GLY A 305 11.37 4.87 -0.47
N ASN A 306 11.55 3.69 0.10
CA ASN A 306 10.88 3.34 1.35
C ASN A 306 11.38 4.24 2.49
N ALA A 307 10.55 5.19 2.86
CA ALA A 307 10.79 6.13 3.95
C ALA A 307 9.66 6.03 4.99
N PHE A 308 9.42 4.82 5.46
CA PHE A 308 8.49 4.55 6.54
C PHE A 308 9.03 3.49 7.50
N VAL A 309 8.55 3.53 8.72
CA VAL A 309 8.70 2.48 9.72
C VAL A 309 7.31 2.04 10.19
N LEU A 310 7.23 0.89 10.85
CA LEU A 310 5.96 0.39 11.35
C LEU A 310 5.71 0.92 12.76
N GLY A 311 4.61 1.66 12.95
CA GLY A 311 4.03 1.86 14.27
C GLY A 311 3.42 0.54 14.73
N CYS A 312 3.61 0.20 16.00
CA CYS A 312 3.08 -1.04 16.59
C CYS A 312 2.29 -0.73 17.85
N ALA A 313 0.96 -0.93 17.79
CA ALA A 313 0.11 -1.02 18.96
C ALA A 313 -0.03 -2.50 19.36
N GLN A 314 0.03 -2.81 20.66
CA GLN A 314 0.02 -4.17 21.17
C GLN A 314 -0.81 -4.28 22.45
N THR A 315 -1.68 -5.30 22.53
CA THR A 315 -2.46 -5.62 23.73
C THR A 315 -2.98 -7.05 23.71
N SER A 316 -3.57 -7.53 24.81
CA SER A 316 -4.26 -8.83 24.87
C SER A 316 -5.63 -8.77 24.15
N VAL A 317 -6.10 -9.92 23.67
CA VAL A 317 -7.47 -10.04 23.12
C VAL A 317 -8.50 -9.55 24.15
N LYS A 318 -8.35 -9.95 25.43
CA LYS A 318 -9.25 -9.51 26.50
C LYS A 318 -9.34 -7.98 26.56
N ASP A 319 -8.22 -7.31 26.72
CA ASP A 319 -8.20 -5.86 26.86
C ASP A 319 -8.73 -5.14 25.61
N LEU A 320 -8.36 -5.64 24.42
CA LEU A 320 -8.81 -5.06 23.15
C LEU A 320 -10.33 -5.16 22.96
N THR A 321 -10.93 -6.26 23.42
CA THR A 321 -12.35 -6.52 23.18
C THR A 321 -13.26 -6.00 24.29
N GLU A 322 -12.78 -5.93 25.54
CA GLU A 322 -13.57 -5.52 26.72
C GLU A 322 -13.44 -4.03 27.04
N LYS A 323 -12.26 -3.42 26.85
CA LYS A 323 -12.07 -1.97 27.05
C LYS A 323 -12.70 -1.17 25.91
N GLY A 324 -13.05 0.08 26.19
CA GLY A 324 -13.72 0.96 25.24
C GLY A 324 -12.89 1.35 24.02
N LEU A 325 -13.51 2.00 23.04
CA LEU A 325 -12.86 2.46 21.81
C LEU A 325 -11.73 3.48 22.09
N GLY A 326 -11.86 4.31 23.14
CA GLY A 326 -10.83 5.24 23.59
C GLY A 326 -9.52 4.52 23.88
N TYR A 327 -9.54 3.42 24.65
CA TYR A 327 -8.36 2.59 24.90
C TYR A 327 -7.69 2.11 23.61
N CYS A 328 -8.48 1.66 22.64
CA CYS A 328 -7.92 1.20 21.35
C CYS A 328 -7.26 2.35 20.58
N ALA A 329 -7.88 3.54 20.60
CA ALA A 329 -7.36 4.75 19.95
C ALA A 329 -6.09 5.25 20.62
N ASP A 330 -5.99 5.18 21.97
CA ASP A 330 -4.79 5.54 22.72
C ASP A 330 -3.60 4.65 22.40
N LEU A 331 -3.82 3.36 22.25
CA LEU A 331 -2.76 2.44 21.81
C LEU A 331 -2.21 2.83 20.43
N VAL A 332 -3.07 3.23 19.50
CA VAL A 332 -2.67 3.69 18.15
C VAL A 332 -1.94 5.03 18.25
N ARG A 333 -2.45 5.98 19.05
CA ARG A 333 -1.81 7.28 19.30
C ARG A 333 -0.42 7.10 19.87
N GLY A 334 -0.27 6.33 20.96
CA GLY A 334 1.02 6.06 21.58
C GLY A 334 2.02 5.37 20.64
N ALA A 335 1.54 4.48 19.75
CA ALA A 335 2.38 3.89 18.72
C ALA A 335 2.89 4.92 17.70
N LYS A 336 2.09 5.92 17.33
CA LYS A 336 2.50 7.02 16.44
C LYS A 336 3.51 7.96 17.09
N GLU A 337 3.31 8.27 18.36
CA GLU A 337 4.12 9.23 19.14
C GLU A 337 5.52 8.67 19.42
N ARG A 338 5.66 7.37 19.60
CA ARG A 338 6.97 6.73 19.78
C ARG A 338 7.93 6.92 18.60
N VAL A 339 7.41 7.12 17.39
CA VAL A 339 8.25 7.19 16.19
C VAL A 339 8.81 8.60 16.02
N GLY A 340 10.04 8.81 16.46
CA GLY A 340 10.88 9.98 16.21
C GLY A 340 12.09 9.63 15.36
N ASP A 341 13.08 10.54 15.31
CA ASP A 341 14.34 10.34 14.57
C ASP A 341 15.11 9.12 15.09
N GLU A 342 15.32 9.07 16.41
CA GLU A 342 16.08 7.98 17.04
C GLU A 342 15.43 6.62 16.79
N TYR A 343 14.11 6.50 17.02
CA TYR A 343 13.36 5.28 16.72
C TYR A 343 13.54 4.83 15.28
N ALA A 344 13.39 5.76 14.32
CA ALA A 344 13.56 5.47 12.91
C ALA A 344 14.98 4.98 12.57
N ARG A 345 16.02 5.60 13.17
CA ARG A 345 17.41 5.19 13.00
C ARG A 345 17.67 3.80 13.58
N GLU A 346 17.14 3.51 14.77
CA GLU A 346 17.24 2.17 15.37
C GLU A 346 16.54 1.09 14.55
N VAL A 347 15.40 1.40 13.93
CA VAL A 347 14.74 0.48 12.98
C VAL A 347 15.64 0.21 11.78
N VAL A 348 16.28 1.24 11.20
CA VAL A 348 17.25 1.07 10.10
C VAL A 348 18.36 0.10 10.50
N GLU A 349 18.93 0.26 11.71
CA GLU A 349 19.96 -0.66 12.24
C GLU A 349 19.42 -2.08 12.44
N SER A 350 18.19 -2.19 12.96
CA SER A 350 17.58 -3.50 13.28
C SER A 350 17.31 -4.32 12.02
N VAL A 351 16.89 -3.68 10.92
CA VAL A 351 16.58 -4.36 9.64
C VAL A 351 17.81 -4.57 8.76
N SER A 352 18.92 -3.90 9.08
CA SER A 352 20.19 -4.00 8.35
C SER A 352 20.88 -5.35 8.59
N TRP A 353 21.77 -5.70 7.67
CA TRP A 353 22.68 -6.85 7.86
C TRP A 353 23.63 -6.60 9.05
N PRO A 354 23.96 -7.59 9.89
CA PRO A 354 23.48 -8.99 9.85
C PRO A 354 22.16 -9.26 10.61
N ARG A 355 21.58 -8.27 11.31
CA ARG A 355 20.42 -8.45 12.20
C ARG A 355 19.17 -8.90 11.46
N ARG A 356 18.82 -8.20 10.37
CA ARG A 356 17.66 -8.51 9.49
C ARG A 356 16.35 -8.72 10.26
N ALA A 357 16.08 -7.87 11.24
CA ALA A 357 14.83 -7.91 11.98
C ALA A 357 13.62 -7.87 11.02
N SER A 358 12.60 -8.64 11.32
CA SER A 358 11.39 -8.74 10.52
C SER A 358 10.17 -8.69 11.45
N PRO A 359 9.09 -8.04 11.03
CA PRO A 359 7.85 -8.03 11.79
C PRO A 359 7.36 -9.44 12.12
N ASP A 360 6.73 -9.58 13.29
CA ASP A 360 6.06 -10.81 13.67
C ASP A 360 4.84 -11.06 12.79
N SER A 361 4.38 -12.31 12.71
CA SER A 361 3.19 -12.71 11.96
C SER A 361 2.04 -13.18 12.86
N VAL A 362 2.31 -13.46 14.15
CA VAL A 362 1.32 -13.98 15.09
C VAL A 362 0.43 -12.86 15.61
N GLY A 363 -0.89 -12.98 15.42
CA GLY A 363 -1.85 -12.00 15.94
C GLY A 363 -1.73 -10.62 15.33
N VAL A 364 -1.23 -10.50 14.09
CA VAL A 364 -0.93 -9.22 13.43
C VAL A 364 -2.03 -8.84 12.44
N LEU A 365 -2.52 -7.61 12.58
CA LEU A 365 -3.27 -6.89 11.56
C LEU A 365 -2.41 -5.73 11.06
N ILE A 366 -2.25 -5.59 9.75
CA ILE A 366 -1.48 -4.49 9.15
C ILE A 366 -2.45 -3.53 8.45
N ILE A 367 -2.38 -2.23 8.79
CA ILE A 367 -3.14 -1.17 8.12
C ILE A 367 -2.22 -0.37 7.20
N SER A 368 -2.65 -0.18 5.95
CA SER A 368 -2.01 0.70 4.97
C SER A 368 -2.98 1.79 4.52
N GLN A 369 -2.61 3.06 4.71
CA GLN A 369 -3.46 4.20 4.41
C GLN A 369 -3.19 4.73 3.01
N TRP A 370 -4.06 4.42 2.04
CA TRP A 370 -4.01 4.93 0.67
C TRP A 370 -4.92 6.14 0.44
N SER A 371 -5.86 6.39 1.35
CA SER A 371 -6.86 7.48 1.21
C SER A 371 -6.26 8.88 1.12
N ARG A 372 -4.98 9.05 1.48
CA ARG A 372 -4.27 10.33 1.42
C ARG A 372 -3.14 10.38 0.38
N LEU A 373 -3.01 9.36 -0.46
CA LEU A 373 -1.99 9.32 -1.51
C LEU A 373 -2.37 10.14 -2.75
N GLY A 374 -3.61 10.63 -2.87
CA GLY A 374 -4.06 11.40 -4.03
C GLY A 374 -4.28 10.56 -5.29
N LEU A 375 -4.40 9.24 -5.15
CA LEU A 375 -4.65 8.31 -6.27
C LEU A 375 -6.00 8.55 -6.95
N ASP A 376 -6.97 9.13 -6.25
CA ASP A 376 -8.28 9.56 -6.76
C ASP A 376 -8.21 10.74 -7.74
N ARG A 377 -7.05 11.38 -7.87
CA ARG A 377 -6.79 12.52 -8.76
C ARG A 377 -5.99 12.16 -10.01
N VAL A 378 -5.48 10.93 -10.09
CA VAL A 378 -4.67 10.46 -11.21
C VAL A 378 -5.54 10.37 -12.47
N ASP A 379 -5.32 11.26 -13.45
CA ASP A 379 -6.14 11.39 -14.67
C ASP A 379 -5.28 11.27 -15.91
N PHE A 380 -5.45 10.18 -16.65
CA PHE A 380 -4.78 9.89 -17.92
C PHE A 380 -5.50 10.48 -19.15
N GLY A 381 -6.33 11.51 -18.96
CA GLY A 381 -7.22 12.03 -20.00
C GLY A 381 -8.51 11.19 -20.15
N LEU A 382 -8.82 10.43 -19.11
CA LEU A 382 -10.03 9.63 -18.95
C LEU A 382 -10.94 10.19 -17.84
N GLY A 383 -10.59 11.34 -17.28
CA GLY A 383 -11.18 11.86 -16.05
C GLY A 383 -10.58 11.24 -14.80
N ARG A 384 -11.17 11.56 -13.63
CA ARG A 384 -10.76 10.94 -12.36
C ARG A 384 -11.25 9.50 -12.28
N PRO A 385 -10.48 8.60 -11.63
CA PRO A 385 -10.91 7.22 -11.46
C PRO A 385 -12.22 7.16 -10.64
N VAL A 386 -13.14 6.31 -11.08
CA VAL A 386 -14.38 6.01 -10.37
C VAL A 386 -14.13 5.04 -9.21
N GLN A 387 -13.05 4.29 -9.27
CA GLN A 387 -12.62 3.36 -8.26
C GLN A 387 -11.09 3.34 -8.18
N VAL A 388 -10.58 3.37 -6.94
CA VAL A 388 -9.18 3.11 -6.60
C VAL A 388 -9.15 1.97 -5.58
N GLY A 389 -8.30 0.99 -5.81
CA GLY A 389 -8.18 -0.15 -4.89
C GLY A 389 -6.94 -1.01 -5.17
N PRO A 390 -6.80 -2.14 -4.46
CA PRO A 390 -5.75 -3.11 -4.72
C PRO A 390 -6.16 -4.07 -5.85
N ILE A 391 -5.18 -4.72 -6.48
CA ILE A 391 -5.38 -5.90 -7.34
C ILE A 391 -5.68 -7.12 -6.47
N CYS A 392 -4.95 -7.28 -5.36
CA CYS A 392 -5.14 -8.32 -4.35
C CYS A 392 -5.29 -7.70 -2.97
N CYS A 393 -6.11 -8.31 -2.10
CA CYS A 393 -6.44 -7.78 -0.78
C CYS A 393 -6.26 -8.82 0.36
N ASP A 394 -5.26 -9.70 0.22
CA ASP A 394 -4.96 -10.76 1.17
C ASP A 394 -3.95 -10.38 2.26
N ARG A 395 -3.27 -9.23 2.12
CA ARG A 395 -2.12 -8.88 2.97
C ARG A 395 -2.39 -7.80 4.00
N TYR A 396 -3.22 -6.81 3.65
CA TYR A 396 -3.39 -5.59 4.43
C TYR A 396 -4.86 -5.20 4.57
N CYS A 397 -5.16 -4.55 5.69
CA CYS A 397 -6.34 -3.70 5.79
C CYS A 397 -6.01 -2.36 5.11
N LEU A 398 -6.78 -1.98 4.10
CA LEU A 398 -6.54 -0.80 3.28
C LEU A 398 -7.57 0.28 3.57
N PHE A 399 -7.07 1.51 3.83
CA PHE A 399 -7.88 2.71 3.86
C PHE A 399 -7.82 3.40 2.50
N LEU A 400 -8.88 3.29 1.73
CA LEU A 400 -8.96 3.73 0.34
C LEU A 400 -9.68 5.08 0.23
N PRO A 401 -9.35 5.91 -0.78
CA PRO A 401 -10.09 7.12 -1.05
C PRO A 401 -11.52 6.79 -1.52
N VAL A 402 -12.45 7.71 -1.21
CA VAL A 402 -13.83 7.68 -1.70
C VAL A 402 -13.99 8.81 -2.70
N ARG A 403 -14.53 8.49 -3.87
CA ARG A 403 -14.77 9.50 -4.92
C ARG A 403 -15.61 10.66 -4.36
N GLU A 404 -15.21 11.88 -4.68
CA GLU A 404 -15.92 13.11 -4.33
C GLU A 404 -16.04 13.40 -2.83
N SER A 405 -15.36 12.62 -1.97
CA SER A 405 -15.35 12.84 -0.52
C SER A 405 -13.96 12.68 0.07
N THR A 406 -13.36 13.79 0.50
CA THR A 406 -12.07 13.78 1.22
C THR A 406 -12.20 13.40 2.69
N GLU A 407 -13.41 13.40 3.23
CA GLU A 407 -13.73 13.13 4.64
C GLU A 407 -14.24 11.69 4.86
N SER A 408 -14.50 10.95 3.78
CA SER A 408 -14.91 9.54 3.85
C SER A 408 -13.73 8.60 3.59
N VAL A 409 -13.78 7.40 4.16
CA VAL A 409 -12.76 6.36 3.99
C VAL A 409 -13.45 5.03 3.68
N LYS A 410 -13.08 4.41 2.57
CA LYS A 410 -13.46 3.02 2.27
C LYS A 410 -12.43 2.09 2.88
N VAL A 411 -12.86 1.21 3.75
CA VAL A 411 -12.01 0.19 4.39
C VAL A 411 -12.19 -1.13 3.66
N MET A 412 -11.09 -1.75 3.27
CA MET A 412 -11.07 -3.08 2.68
C MET A 412 -10.12 -3.97 3.47
N VAL A 413 -10.61 -5.12 3.94
CA VAL A 413 -9.81 -6.12 4.66
C VAL A 413 -10.33 -7.51 4.33
N ALA A 414 -9.42 -8.47 4.21
CA ALA A 414 -9.78 -9.88 4.11
C ALA A 414 -9.72 -10.55 5.49
N VAL A 415 -10.77 -11.29 5.81
CA VAL A 415 -10.87 -12.06 7.05
C VAL A 415 -11.13 -13.54 6.72
N PRO A 416 -10.80 -14.49 7.62
CA PRO A 416 -11.19 -15.88 7.44
C PRO A 416 -12.67 -16.01 7.13
N THR A 417 -13.04 -16.84 6.15
CA THR A 417 -14.44 -16.97 5.69
C THR A 417 -15.37 -17.30 6.84
N SER A 418 -14.92 -18.08 7.83
CA SER A 418 -15.67 -18.40 9.05
C SER A 418 -15.93 -17.20 9.97
N ALA A 419 -15.24 -16.09 9.77
CA ALA A 419 -15.33 -14.88 10.60
C ALA A 419 -16.10 -13.72 9.95
N VAL A 420 -16.47 -13.83 8.67
CA VAL A 420 -17.04 -12.71 7.87
C VAL A 420 -18.29 -12.13 8.53
N ASP A 421 -19.29 -12.95 8.83
CA ASP A 421 -20.58 -12.47 9.38
C ASP A 421 -20.38 -11.75 10.72
N ARG A 422 -19.53 -12.31 11.59
CA ARG A 422 -19.19 -11.66 12.87
C ARG A 422 -18.42 -10.36 12.67
N TYR A 423 -17.48 -10.33 11.71
CA TYR A 423 -16.75 -9.12 11.40
C TYR A 423 -17.68 -8.02 10.89
N GLU A 424 -18.57 -8.32 9.94
CA GLU A 424 -19.55 -7.38 9.42
C GLU A 424 -20.53 -6.88 10.50
N TYR A 425 -20.90 -7.72 11.44
CA TYR A 425 -21.71 -7.33 12.60
C TYR A 425 -20.94 -6.32 13.47
N PHE A 426 -19.74 -6.66 13.95
CA PHE A 426 -18.99 -5.81 14.88
C PHE A 426 -18.52 -4.50 14.23
N ILE A 427 -18.14 -4.51 12.96
CA ILE A 427 -17.68 -3.29 12.28
C ILE A 427 -18.82 -2.28 12.08
N ARG A 428 -20.08 -2.74 12.02
CA ARG A 428 -21.27 -1.90 11.91
C ARG A 428 -21.87 -1.51 13.27
N SER A 429 -21.44 -2.13 14.35
CA SER A 429 -21.98 -1.96 15.71
C SER A 429 -20.90 -1.42 16.66
N PRO A 430 -20.52 -0.14 16.58
CA PRO A 430 -19.42 0.43 17.36
C PRO A 430 -19.66 0.43 18.87
N TYR A 431 -20.93 0.37 19.30
CA TYR A 431 -21.34 0.32 20.72
C TYR A 431 -21.32 -1.08 21.32
N SER A 432 -21.24 -2.12 20.51
CA SER A 432 -21.25 -3.51 20.97
C SER A 432 -19.95 -3.94 21.62
#